data_91ce4682ae3deee96485f083ccbef1ff
#
_entry.id   91ce4682ae3deee96485f083ccbef1ff
#
_cell.length_a   1.000
_cell.length_b   1.000
_cell.length_c   1.000
_cell.angle_alpha   90.00
_cell.angle_beta   90.00
_cell.angle_gamma   90.00
#
_symmetry.space_group_name_H-M   'P 1'
#
loop_
_entity.id
_entity.type
_entity.pdbx_description
1 polymer ?
#
loop_
_entity_poly.entity_id
_entity_poly.type
_entity_poly.pdbx_seq_one_letter_code
_entity_poly.pdbx_strand_id
1 'polypeptide(L)'
;MHTPDDPLDDFHARSVSLLGTTRTVHVSGSGPAVIVMAEMPGISPHVARFARWVRHAGFRVYLPSLFGVDGAYPTADAGLQVLRRACMSAEFHALAGQGASPVTAWLRALARRAMADCGGPGVGAIGMCFTGNFALSMMLEPAMLAPVLAQPSLPLDDPSQVE
;
A
#
# COMPACT_ATOMS: atom_id res chain seq x y z
N MET A 1 -14.03 -23.51 8.44
CA MET A 1 -14.91 -22.61 7.66
C MET A 1 -14.00 -21.81 6.73
N HIS A 2 -14.19 -21.95 5.42
CA HIS A 2 -13.44 -21.16 4.44
C HIS A 2 -14.02 -19.74 4.44
N THR A 3 -13.20 -18.73 4.76
CA THR A 3 -13.61 -17.33 4.62
C THR A 3 -13.70 -17.03 3.13
N PRO A 4 -14.84 -16.54 2.63
CA PRO A 4 -14.97 -16.24 1.20
C PRO A 4 -14.09 -15.05 0.80
N ASP A 5 -13.83 -14.94 -0.50
CA ASP A 5 -13.23 -13.76 -1.08
C ASP A 5 -14.09 -12.51 -0.83
N ASP A 6 -13.47 -11.35 -0.80
CA ASP A 6 -14.14 -10.06 -0.63
C ASP A 6 -14.31 -9.39 -2.00
N PRO A 7 -15.52 -9.10 -2.48
CA PRO A 7 -15.74 -8.52 -3.80
C PRO A 7 -15.35 -7.04 -3.88
N LEU A 8 -15.05 -6.40 -2.77
CA LEU A 8 -14.71 -4.96 -2.68
C LEU A 8 -15.79 -4.02 -3.26
N ASP A 9 -17.07 -4.45 -3.27
CA ASP A 9 -18.19 -3.75 -3.93
C ASP A 9 -18.48 -2.36 -3.33
N ASP A 10 -18.05 -2.12 -2.10
CA ASP A 10 -18.18 -0.84 -1.41
C ASP A 10 -16.97 0.10 -1.64
N PHE A 11 -16.06 -0.29 -2.52
CA PHE A 11 -14.96 0.52 -3.01
C PHE A 11 -15.14 0.82 -4.50
N HIS A 12 -14.76 2.02 -4.91
CA HIS A 12 -14.69 2.40 -6.32
C HIS A 12 -13.30 2.10 -6.89
N ALA A 13 -13.20 1.08 -7.72
CA ALA A 13 -11.95 0.79 -8.44
C ALA A 13 -11.67 1.88 -9.48
N ARG A 14 -10.51 2.51 -9.39
CA ARG A 14 -10.03 3.54 -10.30
C ARG A 14 -8.71 3.13 -10.93
N SER A 15 -8.60 3.30 -12.23
CA SER A 15 -7.33 3.17 -12.92
C SER A 15 -6.55 4.48 -12.77
N VAL A 16 -5.42 4.44 -12.08
CA VAL A 16 -4.61 5.61 -11.76
C VAL A 16 -3.25 5.50 -12.45
N SER A 17 -2.99 6.39 -13.40
CA SER A 17 -1.74 6.47 -14.15
C SER A 17 -0.86 7.58 -13.58
N LEU A 18 0.30 7.21 -13.02
CA LEU A 18 1.28 8.12 -12.45
C LEU A 18 2.69 7.67 -12.85
N LEU A 19 3.54 8.59 -13.23
CA LEU A 19 4.93 8.34 -13.60
C LEU A 19 5.10 7.21 -14.64
N GLY A 20 4.17 7.12 -15.60
CA GLY A 20 4.20 6.09 -16.65
C GLY A 20 3.69 4.72 -16.23
N THR A 21 3.31 4.52 -14.97
CA THR A 21 2.77 3.25 -14.45
C THR A 21 1.30 3.41 -14.08
N THR A 22 0.46 2.48 -14.53
CA THR A 22 -0.97 2.46 -14.23
C THR A 22 -1.28 1.34 -13.23
N ARG A 23 -2.00 1.68 -12.15
CA ARG A 23 -2.45 0.72 -11.13
C ARG A 23 -3.91 0.93 -10.80
N THR A 24 -4.58 -0.14 -10.39
CA THR A 24 -5.90 -0.05 -9.78
C THR A 24 -5.76 0.50 -8.36
N VAL A 25 -6.59 1.45 -8.00
CA VAL A 25 -6.73 1.97 -6.64
C VAL A 25 -8.20 1.89 -6.25
N HIS A 26 -8.49 1.16 -5.20
CA HIS A 26 -9.83 1.06 -4.64
C HIS A 26 -10.04 2.22 -3.66
N VAL A 27 -11.03 3.07 -3.92
CA VAL A 27 -11.28 4.29 -3.15
C VAL A 27 -12.64 4.23 -2.50
N SER A 28 -12.73 4.55 -1.20
CA SER A 28 -14.01 4.60 -0.48
C SER A 28 -13.97 5.62 0.66
N GLY A 29 -15.13 6.14 1.02
CA GLY A 29 -15.28 7.11 2.11
C GLY A 29 -15.07 8.56 1.71
N SER A 30 -15.06 9.43 2.72
CA SER A 30 -14.87 10.88 2.61
C SER A 30 -14.01 11.39 3.77
N GLY A 31 -13.51 12.61 3.67
CA GLY A 31 -12.61 13.21 4.67
C GLY A 31 -11.14 13.17 4.25
N PRO A 32 -10.20 13.37 5.18
CA PRO A 32 -8.77 13.34 4.89
C PRO A 32 -8.33 12.00 4.27
N ALA A 33 -7.36 12.05 3.37
CA ALA A 33 -6.88 10.87 2.67
C ALA A 33 -5.99 9.98 3.54
N VAL A 34 -6.21 8.67 3.46
CA VAL A 34 -5.32 7.65 4.02
C VAL A 34 -5.05 6.58 2.96
N ILE A 35 -3.78 6.35 2.65
CA ILE A 35 -3.36 5.27 1.77
C ILE A 35 -3.11 4.03 2.63
N VAL A 36 -3.86 2.96 2.39
CA VAL A 36 -3.69 1.67 3.06
C VAL A 36 -3.00 0.72 2.10
N MET A 37 -1.78 0.30 2.44
CA MET A 37 -0.98 -0.60 1.63
C MET A 37 -1.02 -2.01 2.22
N ALA A 38 -1.55 -2.94 1.42
CA ALA A 38 -1.72 -4.32 1.83
C ALA A 38 -0.38 -5.03 2.07
N GLU A 39 -0.38 -5.96 3.03
CA GLU A 39 0.66 -6.97 3.13
C GLU A 39 0.56 -8.00 2.00
N MET A 40 1.55 -8.87 1.86
CA MET A 40 1.46 -10.00 0.93
C MET A 40 0.48 -11.07 1.46
N PRO A 41 -0.29 -11.72 0.58
CA PRO A 41 -0.20 -11.69 -0.89
C PRO A 41 -0.96 -10.56 -1.58
N GLY A 42 -1.57 -9.61 -0.88
CA GLY A 42 -2.31 -8.52 -1.48
C GLY A 42 -3.55 -8.09 -0.69
N ILE A 43 -4.50 -7.45 -1.35
CA ILE A 43 -5.73 -6.99 -0.72
C ILE A 43 -6.61 -8.19 -0.37
N SER A 44 -6.42 -8.74 0.83
CA SER A 44 -7.23 -9.84 1.35
C SER A 44 -8.53 -9.32 1.98
N PRO A 45 -9.50 -10.22 2.30
CA PRO A 45 -10.69 -9.84 3.07
C PRO A 45 -10.36 -9.20 4.42
N HIS A 46 -9.22 -9.56 5.02
CA HIS A 46 -8.77 -8.96 6.28
C HIS A 46 -8.29 -7.52 6.07
N VAL A 47 -7.50 -7.26 5.02
CA VAL A 47 -7.06 -5.92 4.65
C VAL A 47 -8.25 -5.05 4.24
N ALA A 48 -9.19 -5.58 3.47
CA ALA A 48 -10.42 -4.88 3.10
C ALA A 48 -11.25 -4.48 4.32
N ARG A 49 -11.41 -5.39 5.28
CA ARG A 49 -12.07 -5.10 6.56
C ARG A 49 -11.36 -3.99 7.35
N PHE A 50 -10.04 -4.05 7.43
CA PHE A 50 -9.25 -3.00 8.07
C PHE A 50 -9.41 -1.64 7.37
N ALA A 51 -9.37 -1.62 6.05
CA ALA A 51 -9.61 -0.41 5.26
C ALA A 51 -11.01 0.19 5.53
N ARG A 52 -12.04 -0.65 5.73
CA ARG A 52 -13.37 -0.21 6.17
C ARG A 52 -13.36 0.42 7.56
N TRP A 53 -12.56 -0.09 8.50
CA TRP A 53 -12.41 0.54 9.82
C TRP A 53 -11.78 1.93 9.70
N VAL A 54 -10.76 2.09 8.88
CA VAL A 54 -10.15 3.40 8.61
C VAL A 54 -11.19 4.34 7.99
N ARG A 55 -11.97 3.87 7.03
CA ARG A 55 -13.08 4.65 6.44
C ARG A 55 -14.12 5.07 7.49
N HIS A 56 -14.52 4.15 8.36
CA HIS A 56 -15.52 4.45 9.42
C HIS A 56 -14.98 5.40 10.49
N ALA A 57 -13.65 5.52 10.61
CA ALA A 57 -13.01 6.54 11.44
C ALA A 57 -13.02 7.95 10.82
N GLY A 58 -13.66 8.12 9.64
CA GLY A 58 -13.85 9.44 9.01
C GLY A 58 -12.80 9.78 7.96
N PHE A 59 -12.12 8.79 7.40
CA PHE A 59 -11.11 8.98 6.37
C PHE A 59 -11.59 8.53 4.99
N ARG A 60 -11.04 9.16 3.96
CA ARG A 60 -11.12 8.65 2.59
C ARG A 60 -9.95 7.71 2.34
N VAL A 61 -10.27 6.44 2.16
CA VAL A 61 -9.27 5.38 1.97
C VAL A 61 -8.91 5.24 0.51
N TYR A 62 -7.61 5.18 0.24
CA TYR A 62 -7.00 4.79 -1.03
C TYR A 62 -6.27 3.46 -0.80
N LEU A 63 -6.73 2.41 -1.44
CA LEU A 63 -6.21 1.05 -1.29
C LEU A 63 -5.62 0.59 -2.64
N PRO A 64 -4.32 0.84 -2.89
CA PRO A 64 -3.69 0.51 -4.16
C PRO A 64 -3.46 -1.00 -4.29
N SER A 65 -3.78 -1.56 -5.46
CA SER A 65 -3.44 -2.92 -5.86
C SER A 65 -1.95 -2.99 -6.20
N LEU A 66 -1.16 -3.51 -5.28
CA LEU A 66 0.29 -3.63 -5.43
C LEU A 66 0.71 -5.06 -5.78
N PHE A 67 -0.02 -6.06 -5.27
CA PHE A 67 0.31 -7.47 -5.41
C PHE A 67 -0.94 -8.32 -5.55
N GLY A 68 -0.77 -9.51 -6.14
CA GLY A 68 -1.72 -10.61 -6.08
C GLY A 68 -3.06 -10.34 -6.76
N VAL A 69 -4.09 -10.92 -6.20
CA VAL A 69 -5.48 -10.80 -6.68
C VAL A 69 -6.29 -10.09 -5.60
N ASP A 70 -6.89 -8.95 -5.97
CA ASP A 70 -7.64 -8.12 -5.03
C ASP A 70 -8.88 -8.86 -4.51
N GLY A 71 -9.08 -8.81 -3.20
CA GLY A 71 -10.19 -9.47 -2.52
C GLY A 71 -9.98 -10.96 -2.24
N ALA A 72 -8.99 -11.60 -2.84
CA ALA A 72 -8.78 -13.04 -2.67
C ALA A 72 -8.38 -13.40 -1.24
N TYR A 73 -8.91 -14.52 -0.74
CA TYR A 73 -8.49 -15.07 0.55
C TYR A 73 -7.02 -15.51 0.48
N PRO A 74 -6.16 -15.14 1.46
CA PRO A 74 -4.75 -15.45 1.41
C PRO A 74 -4.50 -16.93 1.63
N THR A 75 -3.77 -17.56 0.70
CA THR A 75 -3.25 -18.92 0.84
C THR A 75 -1.73 -18.88 0.95
N ALA A 76 -1.14 -19.88 1.60
CA ALA A 76 0.32 -19.98 1.75
C ALA A 76 1.03 -20.01 0.38
N ASP A 77 0.47 -20.74 -0.58
CA ASP A 77 1.04 -20.85 -1.93
C ASP A 77 0.98 -19.52 -2.68
N ALA A 78 -0.15 -18.79 -2.62
CA ALA A 78 -0.28 -17.47 -3.20
C ALA A 78 0.71 -16.49 -2.56
N GLY A 79 0.87 -16.53 -1.25
CA GLY A 79 1.83 -15.70 -0.52
C GLY A 79 3.27 -15.95 -0.97
N LEU A 80 3.67 -17.20 -1.10
CA LEU A 80 5.01 -17.56 -1.56
C LEU A 80 5.27 -17.13 -3.01
N GLN A 81 4.29 -17.29 -3.90
CA GLN A 81 4.42 -16.86 -5.29
C GLN A 81 4.55 -15.33 -5.41
N VAL A 82 3.73 -14.58 -4.67
CA VAL A 82 3.80 -13.12 -4.65
C VAL A 82 5.12 -12.64 -4.09
N LEU A 83 5.59 -13.23 -2.98
CA LEU A 83 6.88 -12.90 -2.37
C LEU A 83 8.04 -13.11 -3.36
N ARG A 84 8.09 -14.27 -4.04
CA ARG A 84 9.12 -14.54 -5.04
C ARG A 84 9.11 -13.52 -6.18
N ARG A 85 7.94 -13.17 -6.70
CA ARG A 85 7.81 -12.17 -7.76
C ARG A 85 8.26 -10.78 -7.29
N ALA A 86 7.85 -10.36 -6.11
CA ALA A 86 8.24 -9.08 -5.54
C ALA A 86 9.76 -8.99 -5.27
N CYS A 87 10.37 -10.06 -4.73
CA CYS A 87 11.81 -10.12 -4.51
C CYS A 87 12.63 -10.08 -5.81
N MET A 88 12.09 -10.59 -6.92
CA MET A 88 12.76 -10.56 -8.23
C MET A 88 12.48 -9.30 -9.03
N SER A 89 11.48 -8.52 -8.66
CA SER A 89 11.09 -7.33 -9.42
C SER A 89 11.88 -6.11 -8.97
N ALA A 90 12.63 -5.50 -9.89
CA ALA A 90 13.33 -4.23 -9.65
C ALA A 90 12.38 -3.11 -9.22
N GLU A 91 11.08 -3.22 -9.52
CA GLU A 91 10.06 -2.25 -9.12
C GLU A 91 9.90 -2.13 -7.61
N PHE A 92 10.10 -3.25 -6.89
CA PHE A 92 9.94 -3.32 -5.42
C PHE A 92 11.26 -3.21 -4.66
N HIS A 93 12.39 -3.15 -5.35
CA HIS A 93 13.68 -2.96 -4.70
C HIS A 93 13.79 -1.53 -4.16
N ALA A 94 13.34 -1.34 -2.94
CA ALA A 94 13.40 -0.06 -2.24
C ALA A 94 14.80 0.27 -1.69
N LEU A 95 15.67 -0.75 -1.56
CA LEU A 95 16.93 -0.65 -0.81
C LEU A 95 18.17 -0.89 -1.67
N ALA A 96 18.03 -1.22 -2.95
CA ALA A 96 19.18 -1.44 -3.83
C ALA A 96 19.59 -0.14 -4.54
N GLY A 97 20.29 0.74 -3.82
CA GLY A 97 20.89 1.94 -4.39
C GLY A 97 20.27 3.25 -3.93
N GLN A 98 20.96 4.35 -4.25
CA GLN A 98 20.60 5.72 -3.85
C GLN A 98 19.36 6.24 -4.60
N GLY A 99 18.16 5.73 -4.27
CA GLY A 99 16.91 6.23 -4.85
C GLY A 99 15.67 5.49 -4.35
N ALA A 100 14.52 6.16 -4.41
CA ALA A 100 13.24 5.52 -4.14
C ALA A 100 12.95 4.48 -5.23
N SER A 101 12.47 3.29 -4.85
CA SER A 101 12.01 2.30 -5.82
C SER A 101 10.88 2.88 -6.69
N PRO A 102 10.68 2.39 -7.93
CA PRO A 102 9.59 2.85 -8.78
C PRO A 102 8.23 2.81 -8.10
N VAL A 103 7.94 1.76 -7.31
CA VAL A 103 6.68 1.68 -6.56
C VAL A 103 6.58 2.76 -5.48
N THR A 104 7.66 3.07 -4.76
CA THR A 104 7.66 4.14 -3.76
C THR A 104 7.47 5.51 -4.41
N ALA A 105 8.13 5.76 -5.56
CA ALA A 105 7.92 6.99 -6.32
C ALA A 105 6.47 7.14 -6.78
N TRP A 106 5.86 6.05 -7.25
CA TRP A 106 4.45 6.01 -7.63
C TRP A 106 3.53 6.27 -6.42
N LEU A 107 3.80 5.67 -5.26
CA LEU A 107 3.03 5.89 -4.03
C LEU A 107 3.13 7.33 -3.51
N ARG A 108 4.30 7.97 -3.62
CA ARG A 108 4.45 9.40 -3.32
C ARG A 108 3.61 10.26 -4.27
N ALA A 109 3.61 9.93 -5.56
CA ALA A 109 2.74 10.62 -6.52
C ALA A 109 1.25 10.38 -6.22
N LEU A 110 0.87 9.19 -5.75
CA LEU A 110 -0.49 8.90 -5.27
C LEU A 110 -0.84 9.76 -4.05
N ALA A 111 0.09 9.94 -3.10
CA ALA A 111 -0.14 10.80 -1.93
C ALA A 111 -0.44 12.25 -2.35
N ARG A 112 0.34 12.82 -3.27
CA ARG A 112 0.07 14.15 -3.82
C ARG A 112 -1.31 14.23 -4.48
N ARG A 113 -1.67 13.21 -5.26
CA ARG A 113 -2.99 13.15 -5.91
C ARG A 113 -4.12 13.03 -4.89
N ALA A 114 -3.98 12.17 -3.89
CA ALA A 114 -4.97 11.99 -2.83
C ALA A 114 -5.16 13.27 -2.00
N MET A 115 -4.06 14.00 -1.72
CA MET A 115 -4.12 15.31 -1.07
C MET A 115 -4.88 16.34 -1.92
N ALA A 116 -4.62 16.37 -3.23
CA ALA A 116 -5.35 17.27 -4.14
C ALA A 116 -6.84 16.91 -4.23
N ASP A 117 -7.18 15.64 -4.22
CA ASP A 117 -8.57 15.16 -4.29
C ASP A 117 -9.36 15.40 -3.00
N CYS A 118 -8.72 15.35 -1.84
CA CYS A 118 -9.37 15.45 -0.52
C CYS A 118 -9.20 16.80 0.16
N GLY A 119 -8.14 17.53 -0.18
CA GLY A 119 -7.71 18.70 0.60
C GLY A 119 -7.13 18.33 1.96
N GLY A 120 -6.99 19.33 2.83
CA GLY A 120 -6.51 19.14 4.19
C GLY A 120 -4.99 19.30 4.34
N PRO A 121 -4.44 19.04 5.54
CA PRO A 121 -3.05 19.34 5.87
C PRO A 121 -2.05 18.31 5.32
N GLY A 122 -2.53 17.15 4.84
CA GLY A 122 -1.69 16.09 4.33
C GLY A 122 -2.42 14.74 4.28
N VAL A 123 -1.67 13.69 3.97
CA VAL A 123 -2.14 12.33 3.76
C VAL A 123 -1.55 11.39 4.80
N GLY A 124 -2.36 10.49 5.35
CA GLY A 124 -1.87 9.35 6.10
C GLY A 124 -1.47 8.19 5.20
N ALA A 125 -0.52 7.37 5.64
CA ALA A 125 -0.23 6.10 4.99
C ALA A 125 -0.05 5.00 6.03
N ILE A 126 -0.61 3.83 5.77
CA ILE A 126 -0.47 2.65 6.61
C ILE A 126 0.14 1.55 5.77
N GLY A 127 1.35 1.12 6.10
CA GLY A 127 2.03 0.00 5.47
C GLY A 127 2.10 -1.19 6.41
N MET A 128 1.85 -2.38 5.90
CA MET A 128 1.79 -3.64 6.66
C MET A 128 2.85 -4.60 6.16
N CYS A 129 3.63 -5.20 7.07
CA CYS A 129 4.70 -6.15 6.75
C CYS A 129 5.67 -5.54 5.72
N PHE A 130 5.81 -6.12 4.54
CA PHE A 130 6.67 -5.65 3.46
C PHE A 130 6.40 -4.20 3.05
N THR A 131 5.13 -3.77 3.01
CA THR A 131 4.76 -2.40 2.64
C THR A 131 4.99 -1.36 3.76
N GLY A 132 5.32 -1.80 4.96
CA GLY A 132 5.80 -0.93 6.02
C GLY A 132 7.03 -0.13 5.60
N ASN A 133 7.94 -0.74 4.82
CA ASN A 133 9.11 -0.08 4.26
C ASN A 133 8.73 1.02 3.26
N PHE A 134 7.64 0.83 2.51
CA PHE A 134 7.14 1.87 1.61
C PHE A 134 6.57 3.06 2.39
N ALA A 135 5.81 2.79 3.47
CA ALA A 135 5.31 3.86 4.34
C ALA A 135 6.47 4.68 4.93
N LEU A 136 7.55 4.01 5.38
CA LEU A 136 8.76 4.69 5.83
C LEU A 136 9.37 5.55 4.73
N SER A 137 9.57 5.00 3.55
CA SER A 137 10.14 5.71 2.40
C SER A 137 9.28 6.89 1.94
N MET A 138 7.96 6.81 2.16
CA MET A 138 7.02 7.90 1.84
C MET A 138 7.16 9.12 2.76
N MET A 139 7.84 9.01 3.91
CA MET A 139 8.06 10.15 4.82
C MET A 139 8.79 11.32 4.17
N LEU A 140 9.52 11.09 3.09
CA LEU A 140 10.22 12.14 2.33
C LEU A 140 9.28 12.92 1.39
N GLU A 141 8.01 12.53 1.29
CA GLU A 141 7.00 13.23 0.49
C GLU A 141 6.34 14.34 1.31
N PRO A 142 6.40 15.62 0.86
CA PRO A 142 5.80 16.73 1.62
C PRO A 142 4.30 16.59 1.90
N ALA A 143 3.56 15.87 1.05
CA ALA A 143 2.14 15.57 1.28
C ALA A 143 1.92 14.55 2.41
N MET A 144 2.97 13.82 2.84
CA MET A 144 2.86 12.79 3.87
C MET A 144 2.88 13.41 5.26
N LEU A 145 1.78 13.26 5.99
CA LEU A 145 1.62 13.80 7.34
C LEU A 145 1.80 12.72 8.42
N ALA A 146 1.26 11.54 8.21
CA ALA A 146 1.19 10.49 9.23
C ALA A 146 1.48 9.10 8.61
N PRO A 147 2.76 8.71 8.49
CA PRO A 147 3.11 7.35 8.13
C PRO A 147 2.96 6.42 9.34
N VAL A 148 2.34 5.26 9.12
CA VAL A 148 2.15 4.21 10.13
C VAL A 148 2.76 2.91 9.58
N LEU A 149 3.65 2.33 10.34
CA LEU A 149 4.30 1.07 10.05
C LEU A 149 3.72 0.00 10.96
N ALA A 150 2.93 -0.90 10.38
CA ALA A 150 2.37 -2.04 11.10
C ALA A 150 3.23 -3.28 10.78
N GLN A 151 3.88 -3.85 11.81
CA GLN A 151 4.75 -5.03 11.71
C GLN A 151 5.69 -4.99 10.48
N PRO A 152 6.51 -3.96 10.31
CA PRO A 152 7.34 -3.81 9.11
C PRO A 152 8.35 -4.97 9.01
N SER A 153 8.49 -5.50 7.81
CA SER A 153 9.54 -6.47 7.49
C SER A 153 10.84 -5.70 7.26
N LEU A 154 11.62 -5.52 8.30
CA LEU A 154 12.94 -4.89 8.21
C LEU A 154 13.99 -5.95 7.83
N PRO A 155 15.02 -5.59 7.07
CA PRO A 155 16.16 -6.46 6.80
C PRO A 155 17.04 -6.55 8.07
N LEU A 156 16.56 -7.27 9.08
CA LEU A 156 17.26 -7.40 10.36
C LEU A 156 18.43 -8.40 10.33
N ASP A 157 18.55 -9.17 9.23
CA ASP A 157 19.54 -10.25 9.13
C ASP A 157 20.85 -9.82 8.44
N ASP A 158 20.94 -8.60 7.95
CA ASP A 158 22.19 -8.07 7.36
C ASP A 158 22.59 -6.75 8.02
N PRO A 159 23.57 -6.78 8.97
CA PRO A 159 24.04 -5.60 9.66
C PRO A 159 24.64 -4.52 8.74
N SER A 160 25.03 -4.88 7.51
CA SER A 160 25.59 -3.92 6.53
C SER A 160 24.54 -3.05 5.86
N GLN A 161 23.26 -3.31 6.07
CA GLN A 161 22.15 -2.56 5.49
C GLN A 161 21.51 -1.54 6.45
N VAL A 162 22.10 -1.34 7.61
CA VAL A 162 21.59 -0.46 8.69
C VAL A 162 22.40 0.83 8.82
N GLU A 163 23.28 1.18 7.86
CA GLU A 163 23.99 2.46 7.80
C GLU A 163 23.28 3.51 6.96
#